data_d1696fd0dd5880e0acb5771004c556a1
#
_entry.id   d1696fd0dd5880e0acb5771004c556a1
#
_cell.length_a   1.000
_cell.length_b   1.000
_cell.length_c   1.000
_cell.angle_alpha   90.00
_cell.angle_beta   90.00
_cell.angle_gamma   90.00
#
_symmetry.space_group_name_H-M   'P 1'
#
loop_
_entity.id
_entity.type
_entity.pdbx_description
1 polymer ?
#
loop_
_entity_poly.entity_id
_entity_poly.type
_entity_poly.pdbx_seq_one_letter_code
_entity_poly.pdbx_strand_id
1 'polypeptide(L)'
;MAREDTEYCVKGFRSLIDFQVKLTAGLNIIVGPNGAGKTNFIEFLDFINSLIRHGAANAVSNSGGVSRVFSVENFNKKNPILTCEIGSIATIEAYDYPPTSRRHFRFKYFLEVRFNKSESQIYISKEKLTVFKCHDENELTIRDQKVGSIQVTRNSIDETKLEVSNRIYTKNERNPFSFLRRAYISKDIRDLFDRTEIQSLEPDVSVLSIRPIFLAIDSVRRVIGRGKSFNILPERARNADHISRSPIIESDGSGLSSALYFLKKLRDGGHNKHLYAYRHLDHDAFNTIMQWTNLVLPELDDVLITQDLHLGNYVVNLLIKKEKPLRISIQSASDGTIKWLALICLIVTNRGMGCLEEPENFLHPKMQSFLLDIIRDSMNSTEDGGIFLLSTHSETIINYCKPEELLIFRFNGEGTTCNRLSNPGGVMNEINKTGFGLGYYYAANAL
;
A
#
# COMPACT_ATOMS: atom_id res chain seq x y z
N MET A 1 -16.30 13.82 -3.89
CA MET A 1 -14.96 13.54 -3.36
C MET A 1 -14.03 13.23 -4.52
N ALA A 2 -12.92 13.92 -4.64
CA ALA A 2 -11.91 13.68 -5.65
C ALA A 2 -11.24 12.34 -5.35
N ARG A 3 -11.39 11.37 -6.24
CA ARG A 3 -10.74 10.06 -6.13
C ARG A 3 -9.26 10.22 -6.45
N GLU A 4 -8.40 9.72 -5.59
CA GLU A 4 -6.95 9.88 -5.66
C GLU A 4 -6.34 8.81 -6.59
N ASP A 5 -6.12 9.17 -7.85
CA ASP A 5 -5.36 8.31 -8.76
C ASP A 5 -3.85 8.44 -8.45
N THR A 6 -3.12 7.33 -8.53
CA THR A 6 -1.67 7.30 -8.37
C THR A 6 -1.01 6.77 -9.63
N GLU A 7 -0.08 7.54 -10.18
CA GLU A 7 0.67 7.18 -11.37
C GLU A 7 2.09 6.76 -11.00
N TYR A 8 2.54 5.65 -11.58
CA TYR A 8 3.89 5.14 -11.43
C TYR A 8 4.56 5.06 -12.81
N CYS A 9 5.76 5.64 -12.92
CA CYS A 9 6.66 5.44 -14.06
C CYS A 9 7.95 4.83 -13.51
N VAL A 10 8.31 3.63 -13.94
CA VAL A 10 9.43 2.84 -13.42
C VAL A 10 10.35 2.45 -14.54
N LYS A 11 11.67 2.68 -14.39
CA LYS A 11 12.67 2.27 -15.36
C LYS A 11 13.80 1.50 -14.71
N GLY A 12 14.04 0.30 -15.22
CA GLY A 12 15.21 -0.48 -14.87
C GLY A 12 15.08 -1.35 -13.62
N PHE A 13 13.85 -1.61 -13.14
CA PHE A 13 13.58 -2.58 -12.08
C PHE A 13 13.12 -3.91 -12.68
N ARG A 14 13.91 -4.97 -12.57
CA ARG A 14 13.60 -6.31 -13.10
C ARG A 14 13.04 -6.26 -14.53
N SER A 15 11.82 -6.74 -14.77
CA SER A 15 11.14 -6.64 -16.07
C SER A 15 10.44 -5.30 -16.32
N LEU A 16 10.39 -4.39 -15.32
CA LEU A 16 9.88 -3.03 -15.47
C LEU A 16 10.95 -2.13 -16.11
N ILE A 17 11.16 -2.27 -17.42
CA ILE A 17 12.22 -1.58 -18.17
C ILE A 17 11.86 -0.13 -18.44
N ASP A 18 10.68 0.11 -19.02
CA ASP A 18 10.05 1.41 -19.23
C ASP A 18 8.53 1.23 -18.96
N PHE A 19 8.20 1.09 -17.71
CA PHE A 19 6.88 0.69 -17.25
C PHE A 19 6.10 1.87 -16.73
N GLN A 20 4.84 1.95 -17.12
CA GLN A 20 3.90 2.97 -16.64
C GLN A 20 2.60 2.32 -16.24
N VAL A 21 2.04 2.76 -15.12
CA VAL A 21 0.71 2.34 -14.66
C VAL A 21 0.02 3.46 -13.90
N LYS A 22 -1.28 3.56 -14.11
CA LYS A 22 -2.17 4.44 -13.36
C LYS A 22 -3.10 3.58 -12.52
N LEU A 23 -2.98 3.66 -11.20
CA LEU A 23 -3.90 3.05 -10.25
C LEU A 23 -4.99 4.06 -9.94
N THR A 24 -6.25 3.65 -10.09
CA THR A 24 -7.40 4.48 -9.74
C THR A 24 -7.79 4.26 -8.28
N ALA A 25 -8.38 5.27 -7.66
CA ALA A 25 -8.98 5.09 -6.35
C ALA A 25 -10.00 3.96 -6.38
N GLY A 26 -9.98 3.13 -5.35
CA GLY A 26 -10.79 1.92 -5.32
C GLY A 26 -9.98 0.67 -5.64
N LEU A 27 -10.67 -0.35 -6.13
CA LEU A 27 -10.08 -1.65 -6.42
C LEU A 27 -9.41 -1.65 -7.80
N ASN A 28 -8.19 -2.19 -7.86
CA ASN A 28 -7.41 -2.40 -9.07
C ASN A 28 -7.00 -3.87 -9.12
N ILE A 29 -7.43 -4.59 -10.15
CA ILE A 29 -7.20 -6.04 -10.29
C ILE A 29 -6.19 -6.29 -11.41
N ILE A 30 -5.03 -6.82 -11.05
CA ILE A 30 -3.95 -7.15 -11.97
C ILE A 30 -4.14 -8.56 -12.50
N VAL A 31 -4.25 -8.68 -13.80
CA VAL A 31 -4.30 -9.96 -14.51
C VAL A 31 -3.20 -10.03 -15.57
N GLY A 32 -2.84 -11.22 -15.98
CA GLY A 32 -1.82 -11.46 -17.01
C GLY A 32 -1.28 -12.88 -16.92
N PRO A 33 -0.64 -13.38 -17.98
CA PRO A 33 -0.03 -14.70 -17.95
C PRO A 33 1.12 -14.77 -16.92
N ASN A 34 1.57 -15.99 -16.63
CA ASN A 34 2.78 -16.18 -15.84
C ASN A 34 3.97 -15.51 -16.55
N GLY A 35 4.82 -14.85 -15.79
CA GLY A 35 5.94 -14.10 -16.36
C GLY A 35 5.58 -12.70 -16.91
N ALA A 36 4.32 -12.27 -16.89
CA ALA A 36 3.93 -10.93 -17.36
C ALA A 36 4.46 -9.77 -16.52
N GLY A 37 5.04 -10.04 -15.35
CA GLY A 37 5.62 -9.02 -14.47
C GLY A 37 4.68 -8.50 -13.37
N LYS A 38 3.55 -9.16 -13.12
CA LYS A 38 2.62 -8.81 -12.03
C LYS A 38 3.32 -8.75 -10.67
N THR A 39 3.99 -9.84 -10.29
CA THR A 39 4.79 -9.93 -9.06
C THR A 39 5.93 -8.90 -9.05
N ASN A 40 6.57 -8.63 -10.19
CA ASN A 40 7.63 -7.63 -10.26
C ASN A 40 7.14 -6.22 -9.92
N PHE A 41 5.91 -5.86 -10.32
CA PHE A 41 5.33 -4.57 -9.94
C PHE A 41 4.96 -4.54 -8.45
N ILE A 42 4.40 -5.61 -7.91
CA ILE A 42 4.08 -5.70 -6.47
C ILE A 42 5.36 -5.60 -5.64
N GLU A 43 6.39 -6.36 -5.97
CA GLU A 43 7.69 -6.29 -5.29
C GLU A 43 8.40 -4.93 -5.48
N PHE A 44 8.12 -4.21 -6.57
CA PHE A 44 8.57 -2.83 -6.72
C PHE A 44 7.92 -1.90 -5.69
N LEU A 45 6.62 -2.08 -5.40
CA LEU A 45 5.94 -1.30 -4.35
C LEU A 45 6.54 -1.59 -2.97
N ASP A 46 6.82 -2.85 -2.65
CA ASP A 46 7.51 -3.25 -1.43
C ASP A 46 8.93 -2.67 -1.35
N PHE A 47 9.66 -2.70 -2.48
CA PHE A 47 10.99 -2.12 -2.59
C PHE A 47 10.99 -0.61 -2.26
N ILE A 48 10.07 0.17 -2.85
CA ILE A 48 9.95 1.60 -2.57
C ILE A 48 9.56 1.86 -1.11
N ASN A 49 8.62 1.08 -0.56
CA ASN A 49 8.26 1.17 0.86
C ASN A 49 9.46 0.88 1.77
N SER A 50 10.23 -0.18 1.49
CA SER A 50 11.44 -0.52 2.22
C SER A 50 12.52 0.56 2.10
N LEU A 51 12.73 1.10 0.90
CA LEU A 51 13.70 2.16 0.63
C LEU A 51 13.39 3.42 1.46
N ILE A 52 12.13 3.87 1.48
CA ILE A 52 11.73 5.04 2.25
C ILE A 52 11.88 4.82 3.75
N ARG A 53 11.69 3.60 4.23
CA ARG A 53 11.75 3.29 5.68
C ARG A 53 13.15 2.98 6.19
N HIS A 54 13.95 2.32 5.37
CA HIS A 54 15.18 1.66 5.80
C HIS A 54 16.41 2.01 4.96
N GLY A 55 16.25 2.85 3.92
CA GLY A 55 17.31 3.20 2.98
C GLY A 55 17.44 2.25 1.79
N ALA A 56 18.12 2.70 0.74
CA ALA A 56 18.23 1.97 -0.52
C ALA A 56 19.06 0.69 -0.39
N ALA A 57 20.11 0.67 0.42
CA ALA A 57 20.94 -0.50 0.65
C ALA A 57 20.14 -1.65 1.29
N ASN A 58 19.37 -1.34 2.34
CA ASN A 58 18.49 -2.32 2.99
C ASN A 58 17.37 -2.79 2.06
N ALA A 59 16.77 -1.88 1.29
CA ALA A 59 15.73 -2.25 0.33
C ALA A 59 16.24 -3.22 -0.74
N VAL A 60 17.43 -2.99 -1.27
CA VAL A 60 18.08 -3.91 -2.23
C VAL A 60 18.39 -5.26 -1.59
N SER A 61 18.93 -5.27 -0.36
CA SER A 61 19.21 -6.51 0.38
C SER A 61 17.93 -7.32 0.60
N ASN A 62 16.85 -6.69 1.07
CA ASN A 62 15.56 -7.33 1.31
C ASN A 62 14.90 -7.86 0.02
N SER A 63 15.19 -7.24 -1.14
CA SER A 63 14.71 -7.66 -2.46
C SER A 63 15.56 -8.77 -3.11
N GLY A 64 16.53 -9.33 -2.39
CA GLY A 64 17.39 -10.44 -2.85
C GLY A 64 18.67 -9.99 -3.54
N GLY A 65 19.10 -8.74 -3.36
CA GLY A 65 20.38 -8.21 -3.84
C GLY A 65 20.30 -7.47 -5.18
N VAL A 66 21.42 -6.88 -5.56
CA VAL A 66 21.55 -5.97 -6.70
C VAL A 66 21.11 -6.62 -8.02
N SER A 67 21.54 -7.87 -8.26
CA SER A 67 21.21 -8.62 -9.48
C SER A 67 19.71 -8.92 -9.63
N ARG A 68 18.96 -8.90 -8.55
CA ARG A 68 17.50 -9.10 -8.55
C ARG A 68 16.71 -7.81 -8.63
N VAL A 69 17.30 -6.69 -8.28
CA VAL A 69 16.63 -5.37 -8.30
C VAL A 69 16.75 -4.72 -9.67
N PHE A 70 17.96 -4.64 -10.22
CA PHE A 70 18.17 -4.02 -11.52
C PHE A 70 17.82 -4.97 -12.66
N SER A 71 17.26 -4.44 -13.76
CA SER A 71 17.02 -5.24 -14.97
C SER A 71 18.33 -5.80 -15.50
N VAL A 72 18.27 -6.95 -16.17
CA VAL A 72 19.47 -7.67 -16.66
C VAL A 72 20.36 -6.79 -17.53
N GLU A 73 19.79 -6.07 -18.50
CA GLU A 73 20.53 -5.16 -19.36
C GLU A 73 21.17 -4.02 -18.59
N ASN A 74 20.43 -3.48 -17.61
CA ASN A 74 20.89 -2.39 -16.78
C ASN A 74 22.00 -2.85 -15.84
N PHE A 75 21.83 -4.03 -15.24
CA PHE A 75 22.85 -4.63 -14.37
C PHE A 75 24.18 -4.85 -15.08
N ASN A 76 24.19 -5.13 -16.38
CA ASN A 76 25.41 -5.31 -17.16
C ASN A 76 26.17 -3.99 -17.44
N LYS A 77 25.55 -2.83 -17.25
CA LYS A 77 26.22 -1.52 -17.36
C LYS A 77 27.22 -1.31 -16.23
N LYS A 78 28.18 -0.39 -16.44
CA LYS A 78 29.18 -0.01 -15.42
C LYS A 78 28.51 0.51 -14.15
N ASN A 79 27.49 1.35 -14.31
CA ASN A 79 26.70 1.94 -13.22
C ASN A 79 25.22 1.69 -13.49
N PRO A 80 24.65 0.61 -12.99
CA PRO A 80 23.21 0.36 -13.08
C PRO A 80 22.40 1.48 -12.46
N ILE A 81 21.30 1.85 -13.13
CA ILE A 81 20.43 2.96 -12.72
C ILE A 81 18.98 2.48 -12.68
N LEU A 82 18.31 2.71 -11.57
CA LEU A 82 16.88 2.54 -11.42
C LEU A 82 16.25 3.91 -11.21
N THR A 83 15.22 4.24 -11.98
CA THR A 83 14.46 5.47 -11.77
C THR A 83 12.99 5.16 -11.53
N CYS A 84 12.37 5.99 -10.69
CA CYS A 84 10.94 5.95 -10.51
C CYS A 84 10.37 7.36 -10.37
N GLU A 85 9.20 7.60 -10.97
CA GLU A 85 8.39 8.78 -10.74
C GLU A 85 7.02 8.35 -10.23
N ILE A 86 6.55 8.99 -9.14
CA ILE A 86 5.26 8.73 -8.52
C ILE A 86 4.49 10.04 -8.46
N GLY A 87 3.33 10.09 -9.09
CA GLY A 87 2.39 11.21 -9.05
C GLY A 87 1.11 10.82 -8.31
N SER A 88 0.71 11.60 -7.31
CA SER A 88 -0.53 11.33 -6.56
C SER A 88 -1.01 12.57 -5.82
N ILE A 89 -2.09 12.42 -5.09
CA ILE A 89 -2.63 13.41 -4.16
C ILE A 89 -2.35 12.94 -2.74
N ALA A 90 -1.97 13.85 -1.87
CA ALA A 90 -1.79 13.59 -0.45
C ALA A 90 -2.65 14.55 0.37
N THR A 91 -3.11 14.07 1.54
CA THR A 91 -3.95 14.83 2.45
C THR A 91 -3.16 15.20 3.70
N ILE A 92 -3.21 16.47 4.07
CA ILE A 92 -2.73 16.97 5.37
C ILE A 92 -3.92 17.05 6.31
N GLU A 93 -3.86 16.33 7.41
CA GLU A 93 -4.79 16.49 8.52
C GLU A 93 -4.25 17.57 9.46
N ALA A 94 -5.01 18.65 9.66
CA ALA A 94 -4.64 19.67 10.62
C ALA A 94 -4.88 19.14 12.05
N TYR A 95 -3.83 19.14 12.86
CA TYR A 95 -3.90 18.73 14.28
C TYR A 95 -4.50 19.82 15.20
N ASP A 96 -5.17 20.83 14.64
CA ASP A 96 -5.90 21.81 15.45
C ASP A 96 -7.22 21.18 15.94
N TYR A 97 -7.45 21.23 17.23
CA TYR A 97 -8.67 20.71 17.85
C TYR A 97 -9.79 21.77 17.78
N PRO A 98 -10.96 21.48 17.17
CA PRO A 98 -11.34 20.28 16.42
C PRO A 98 -10.71 20.22 15.00
N PRO A 99 -10.55 19.04 14.39
CA PRO A 99 -9.97 18.92 13.06
C PRO A 99 -10.93 19.50 12.01
N THR A 100 -10.80 20.78 11.72
CA THR A 100 -11.77 21.54 10.92
C THR A 100 -11.42 21.68 9.45
N SER A 101 -10.26 21.24 9.00
CA SER A 101 -9.92 21.32 7.58
C SER A 101 -8.89 20.29 7.15
N ARG A 102 -9.34 19.32 6.36
CA ARG A 102 -8.47 18.50 5.52
C ARG A 102 -8.03 19.30 4.32
N ARG A 103 -6.78 19.21 3.94
CA ARG A 103 -6.24 19.88 2.75
C ARG A 103 -5.56 18.88 1.88
N HIS A 104 -6.00 18.84 0.63
CA HIS A 104 -5.44 17.98 -0.40
C HIS A 104 -4.39 18.78 -1.19
N PHE A 105 -3.31 18.11 -1.60
CA PHE A 105 -2.33 18.66 -2.50
C PHE A 105 -1.80 17.58 -3.44
N ARG A 106 -1.53 17.95 -4.69
CA ARG A 106 -0.90 17.04 -5.64
C ARG A 106 0.61 17.07 -5.44
N PHE A 107 1.26 15.92 -5.60
CA PHE A 107 2.71 15.84 -5.60
C PHE A 107 3.23 15.00 -6.76
N LYS A 108 4.49 15.26 -7.12
CA LYS A 108 5.34 14.38 -7.93
C LYS A 108 6.60 14.09 -7.17
N TYR A 109 6.92 12.82 -7.06
CA TYR A 109 8.13 12.34 -6.42
C TYR A 109 8.97 11.57 -7.42
N PHE A 110 10.18 12.01 -7.63
CA PHE A 110 11.18 11.38 -8.51
C PHE A 110 12.33 10.83 -7.67
N LEU A 111 12.75 9.61 -7.97
CA LEU A 111 13.85 8.91 -7.33
C LEU A 111 14.74 8.25 -8.37
N GLU A 112 16.05 8.41 -8.22
CA GLU A 112 17.08 7.71 -8.97
C GLU A 112 18.03 7.00 -8.02
N VAL A 113 18.10 5.67 -8.12
CA VAL A 113 19.01 4.81 -7.35
C VAL A 113 20.11 4.30 -8.28
N ARG A 114 21.35 4.37 -7.83
CA ARG A 114 22.52 3.87 -8.56
C ARG A 114 23.26 2.83 -7.75
N PHE A 115 23.87 1.90 -8.47
CA PHE A 115 24.83 0.97 -7.92
C PHE A 115 26.22 1.25 -8.51
N ASN A 116 27.17 1.64 -7.67
CA ASN A 116 28.58 1.78 -8.03
C ASN A 116 29.26 0.43 -7.90
N LYS A 117 29.54 -0.23 -9.03
CA LYS A 117 30.18 -1.57 -9.04
C LYS A 117 31.61 -1.55 -8.50
N SER A 118 32.36 -0.45 -8.69
CA SER A 118 33.75 -0.36 -8.24
C SER A 118 33.87 -0.31 -6.72
N GLU A 119 32.90 0.30 -6.06
CA GLU A 119 32.86 0.47 -4.59
C GLU A 119 31.85 -0.46 -3.92
N SER A 120 31.09 -1.24 -4.72
CA SER A 120 30.02 -2.11 -4.25
C SER A 120 28.97 -1.38 -3.39
N GLN A 121 28.67 -0.12 -3.75
CA GLN A 121 27.79 0.73 -2.97
C GLN A 121 26.54 1.13 -3.73
N ILE A 122 25.42 1.22 -2.99
CA ILE A 122 24.12 1.67 -3.47
C ILE A 122 23.85 3.04 -2.87
N TYR A 123 23.40 3.97 -3.71
CA TYR A 123 23.08 5.31 -3.27
C TYR A 123 21.96 5.93 -4.08
N ILE A 124 21.30 6.92 -3.50
CA ILE A 124 20.29 7.75 -4.15
C ILE A 124 21.02 8.92 -4.82
N SER A 125 21.18 8.85 -6.15
CA SER A 125 21.87 9.88 -6.92
C SER A 125 21.02 11.12 -7.14
N LYS A 126 19.70 10.95 -7.25
CA LYS A 126 18.78 12.06 -7.42
C LYS A 126 17.45 11.76 -6.77
N GLU A 127 16.97 12.70 -6.01
CA GLU A 127 15.66 12.65 -5.38
C GLU A 127 14.99 14.02 -5.46
N LYS A 128 13.70 14.05 -5.86
CA LYS A 128 12.96 15.29 -6.00
C LYS A 128 11.51 15.11 -5.62
N LEU A 129 11.07 15.89 -4.64
CA LEU A 129 9.67 16.05 -4.31
C LEU A 129 9.20 17.41 -4.82
N THR A 130 8.16 17.42 -5.65
CA THR A 130 7.48 18.64 -6.10
C THR A 130 6.04 18.62 -5.61
N VAL A 131 5.60 19.71 -5.03
CA VAL A 131 4.24 19.87 -4.50
C VAL A 131 3.51 20.94 -5.30
N PHE A 132 2.26 20.65 -5.63
CA PHE A 132 1.37 21.53 -6.39
C PHE A 132 0.15 21.87 -5.54
N LYS A 133 -0.42 23.08 -5.76
CA LYS A 133 -1.65 23.50 -5.08
C LYS A 133 -2.83 22.71 -5.64
N CYS A 134 -3.63 22.12 -4.77
CA CYS A 134 -4.99 21.71 -5.12
C CYS A 134 -5.93 22.86 -4.79
N HIS A 135 -6.80 23.21 -5.71
CA HIS A 135 -7.99 24.02 -5.45
C HIS A 135 -9.08 23.10 -4.86
N ASP A 136 -10.08 23.70 -4.20
CA ASP A 136 -11.13 23.03 -3.45
C ASP A 136 -11.67 21.73 -4.07
N GLU A 137 -12.24 20.87 -3.22
CA GLU A 137 -12.71 19.51 -3.46
C GLU A 137 -13.59 19.31 -4.72
N ASN A 138 -14.10 20.38 -5.34
CA ASN A 138 -15.00 20.34 -6.47
C ASN A 138 -14.39 20.74 -7.83
N GLU A 139 -13.18 21.28 -7.87
CA GLU A 139 -12.51 21.70 -9.10
C GLU A 139 -11.13 21.07 -9.26
N LEU A 140 -11.10 19.81 -9.71
CA LEU A 140 -9.91 19.16 -10.27
C LEU A 140 -9.53 19.71 -11.66
N THR A 141 -9.84 20.97 -11.95
CA THR A 141 -9.36 21.64 -13.13
C THR A 141 -7.90 22.05 -12.92
N ILE A 142 -7.08 21.30 -13.57
CA ILE A 142 -5.66 21.27 -13.69
C ILE A 142 -5.09 22.63 -14.13
N ARG A 143 -4.84 23.50 -13.19
CA ARG A 143 -3.73 24.44 -13.31
C ARG A 143 -2.74 24.09 -12.22
N ASP A 144 -1.82 23.17 -12.54
CA ASP A 144 -0.72 22.72 -11.66
C ASP A 144 0.17 23.90 -11.27
N GLN A 145 -0.27 24.72 -10.33
CA GLN A 145 0.55 25.77 -9.79
C GLN A 145 1.53 25.15 -8.82
N LYS A 146 2.81 25.01 -9.25
CA LYS A 146 3.90 24.55 -8.40
C LYS A 146 4.01 25.44 -7.18
N VAL A 147 3.96 24.83 -6.00
CA VAL A 147 4.05 25.49 -4.70
C VAL A 147 5.49 25.49 -4.20
N GLY A 148 6.18 24.36 -4.36
CA GLY A 148 7.56 24.22 -3.96
C GLY A 148 8.17 22.89 -4.37
N SER A 149 9.47 22.76 -4.23
CA SER A 149 10.17 21.48 -4.42
C SER A 149 11.40 21.37 -3.53
N ILE A 150 11.71 20.13 -3.16
CA ILE A 150 12.95 19.73 -2.51
C ILE A 150 13.65 18.80 -3.49
N GLN A 151 14.91 19.06 -3.79
CA GLN A 151 15.73 18.22 -4.66
C GLN A 151 17.07 17.97 -4.00
N VAL A 152 17.44 16.70 -3.91
CA VAL A 152 18.78 16.25 -3.53
C VAL A 152 19.44 15.63 -4.75
N THR A 153 20.68 15.99 -5.01
CA THR A 153 21.50 15.43 -6.08
C THR A 153 22.85 15.05 -5.51
N ARG A 154 23.32 13.85 -5.84
CA ARG A 154 24.63 13.34 -5.46
C ARG A 154 25.38 12.94 -6.73
N ASN A 155 26.51 13.62 -7.00
CA ASN A 155 27.39 13.27 -8.13
C ASN A 155 28.28 12.07 -7.78
N SER A 156 28.62 11.95 -6.49
CA SER A 156 29.33 10.83 -5.87
C SER A 156 28.71 10.56 -4.49
N ILE A 157 29.21 9.56 -3.79
CA ILE A 157 28.75 9.20 -2.45
C ILE A 157 29.02 10.32 -1.45
N ASP A 158 30.13 11.05 -1.64
CA ASP A 158 30.59 12.08 -0.69
C ASP A 158 30.07 13.49 -1.01
N GLU A 159 29.48 13.70 -2.20
CA GLU A 159 29.06 15.03 -2.64
C GLU A 159 27.54 15.13 -2.74
N THR A 160 26.93 15.73 -1.73
CA THR A 160 25.47 15.95 -1.68
C THR A 160 25.14 17.41 -1.91
N LYS A 161 24.31 17.71 -2.92
CA LYS A 161 23.76 19.03 -3.19
C LYS A 161 22.28 19.06 -2.91
N LEU A 162 21.86 19.96 -2.03
CA LEU A 162 20.47 20.20 -1.69
C LEU A 162 19.97 21.47 -2.36
N GLU A 163 18.84 21.38 -3.05
CA GLU A 163 18.13 22.53 -3.62
C GLU A 163 16.70 22.55 -3.11
N VAL A 164 16.33 23.65 -2.45
CA VAL A 164 14.95 23.90 -2.01
C VAL A 164 14.42 25.11 -2.75
N SER A 165 13.30 24.97 -3.43
CA SER A 165 12.61 26.06 -4.08
C SER A 165 11.21 26.23 -3.52
N ASN A 166 10.91 27.43 -3.02
CA ASN A 166 9.57 27.83 -2.58
C ASN A 166 9.08 29.00 -3.43
N ARG A 167 7.81 29.01 -3.79
CA ARG A 167 7.16 30.23 -4.27
C ARG A 167 6.77 31.03 -3.04
N ILE A 168 7.23 32.29 -2.95
CA ILE A 168 6.85 33.19 -1.87
C ILE A 168 5.37 33.51 -2.06
N TYR A 169 4.55 33.14 -1.07
CA TYR A 169 3.14 33.47 -1.04
C TYR A 169 2.92 34.91 -0.59
N THR A 170 1.96 35.59 -1.18
CA THR A 170 1.46 36.87 -0.67
C THR A 170 0.89 36.67 0.74
N LYS A 171 0.93 37.75 1.57
CA LYS A 171 0.55 37.72 3.01
C LYS A 171 -0.78 37.04 3.35
N ASN A 172 -1.67 36.83 2.37
CA ASN A 172 -3.00 36.27 2.54
C ASN A 172 -3.13 34.79 2.13
N GLU A 173 -2.12 34.17 1.51
CA GLU A 173 -2.16 32.77 1.14
C GLU A 173 -1.34 31.93 2.13
N ARG A 174 -2.01 30.95 2.79
CA ARG A 174 -1.33 30.03 3.71
C ARG A 174 -0.47 29.07 2.90
N ASN A 175 0.84 29.09 3.12
CA ASN A 175 1.80 28.17 2.48
C ASN A 175 1.50 26.73 2.93
N PRO A 176 1.28 25.75 2.03
CA PRO A 176 1.10 24.34 2.43
C PRO A 176 2.34 23.73 3.10
N PHE A 177 3.55 24.33 2.93
CA PHE A 177 4.71 23.99 3.74
C PHE A 177 4.76 24.73 5.10
N SER A 178 3.91 25.74 5.34
CA SER A 178 3.84 26.50 6.59
C SER A 178 3.02 25.80 7.70
N PHE A 179 2.63 24.55 7.50
CA PHE A 179 2.00 23.73 8.57
C PHE A 179 3.00 23.19 9.59
N LEU A 180 4.17 23.79 9.66
CA LEU A 180 4.99 23.76 10.85
C LEU A 180 4.22 24.42 11.99
N ARG A 181 4.19 23.79 13.18
CA ARG A 181 3.62 24.39 14.41
C ARG A 181 3.94 25.87 14.46
N ARG A 182 2.98 26.71 14.81
CA ARG A 182 3.11 28.17 14.97
C ARG A 182 4.40 28.65 15.66
N ALA A 183 5.07 27.80 16.42
CA ALA A 183 6.31 28.09 17.12
C ALA A 183 7.56 28.26 16.23
N TYR A 184 7.52 27.86 14.94
CA TYR A 184 8.69 27.88 14.05
C TYR A 184 8.54 28.78 12.81
N ILE A 185 7.51 29.63 12.76
CA ILE A 185 7.16 30.45 11.58
C ILE A 185 8.08 31.64 11.34
N SER A 186 9.03 31.94 12.21
CA SER A 186 9.76 33.21 12.17
C SER A 186 11.12 33.21 11.49
N LYS A 187 11.62 32.11 10.94
CA LYS A 187 12.88 32.06 10.18
C LYS A 187 12.79 31.13 8.98
N ASP A 188 13.44 31.55 7.92
CA ASP A 188 13.48 30.92 6.59
C ASP A 188 13.51 29.38 6.65
N ILE A 189 12.66 28.76 5.82
CA ILE A 189 12.69 27.31 5.59
C ILE A 189 14.10 26.85 5.21
N ARG A 190 14.92 27.71 4.59
CA ARG A 190 16.36 27.48 4.35
C ARG A 190 17.11 27.18 5.64
N ASP A 191 16.90 27.97 6.71
CA ASP A 191 17.61 27.78 7.98
C ASP A 191 17.29 26.46 8.68
N LEU A 192 16.10 25.89 8.41
CA LEU A 192 15.70 24.55 8.90
C LEU A 192 16.35 23.43 8.11
N PHE A 193 16.61 23.65 6.81
CA PHE A 193 17.30 22.70 5.95
C PHE A 193 18.82 22.90 5.93
N ASP A 194 19.32 24.11 6.18
CA ASP A 194 20.76 24.42 6.29
C ASP A 194 21.37 23.90 7.60
N ARG A 195 20.53 23.59 8.61
CA ARG A 195 21.01 23.04 9.86
C ARG A 195 21.05 21.50 9.82
N THR A 196 22.18 20.99 9.36
CA THR A 196 22.82 19.73 9.76
C THR A 196 22.18 18.39 9.40
N GLU A 197 20.85 18.23 9.35
CA GLU A 197 20.27 16.88 9.18
C GLU A 197 20.23 16.39 7.73
N ILE A 198 20.12 17.29 6.74
CA ILE A 198 20.03 16.87 5.32
C ILE A 198 21.40 16.79 4.67
N GLN A 199 22.34 17.63 5.07
CA GLN A 199 23.72 17.55 4.57
C GLN A 199 24.46 16.32 5.13
N SER A 200 24.00 15.80 6.28
CA SER A 200 24.51 14.57 6.90
C SER A 200 23.72 13.32 6.58
N LEU A 201 22.75 13.39 5.63
CA LEU A 201 22.02 12.19 5.20
C LEU A 201 22.98 11.21 4.54
N GLU A 202 23.01 9.99 5.06
CA GLU A 202 23.70 8.87 4.42
C GLU A 202 23.27 8.76 2.94
N PRO A 203 24.18 8.40 2.04
CA PRO A 203 23.91 8.41 0.61
C PRO A 203 22.74 7.54 0.15
N ASP A 204 22.40 6.53 0.91
CA ASP A 204 21.30 5.60 0.62
C ASP A 204 19.97 5.97 1.29
N VAL A 205 19.94 7.04 2.11
CA VAL A 205 18.75 7.47 2.85
C VAL A 205 17.94 8.51 2.07
N SER A 206 16.62 8.28 1.96
CA SER A 206 15.68 9.18 1.30
C SER A 206 15.34 10.40 2.17
N VAL A 207 15.11 11.56 1.54
CA VAL A 207 14.57 12.74 2.23
C VAL A 207 13.19 12.49 2.84
N LEU A 208 12.44 11.53 2.33
CA LEU A 208 11.16 11.13 2.90
C LEU A 208 11.31 10.35 4.23
N SER A 209 12.51 9.85 4.53
CA SER A 209 12.82 9.15 5.79
C SER A 209 13.06 10.10 6.96
N ILE A 210 13.35 11.37 6.68
CA ILE A 210 13.61 12.37 7.72
C ILE A 210 12.36 12.50 8.59
N ARG A 211 12.58 12.54 9.90
CA ARG A 211 11.48 12.68 10.87
C ARG A 211 10.59 13.88 10.51
N PRO A 212 9.26 13.77 10.74
CA PRO A 212 8.29 14.68 10.18
C PRO A 212 8.36 16.08 10.82
N ILE A 213 9.32 16.87 10.36
CA ILE A 213 9.31 18.32 10.59
C ILE A 213 8.25 18.96 9.68
N PHE A 214 7.95 18.32 8.52
CA PHE A 214 7.01 18.81 7.53
C PHE A 214 5.83 17.84 7.34
N LEU A 215 4.63 18.30 7.65
CA LEU A 215 3.40 17.51 7.47
C LEU A 215 3.19 17.05 6.02
N ALA A 216 3.61 17.87 5.04
CA ALA A 216 3.54 17.50 3.63
C ALA A 216 4.43 16.30 3.30
N ILE A 217 5.67 16.24 3.81
CA ILE A 217 6.59 15.10 3.61
C ILE A 217 6.02 13.85 4.26
N ASP A 218 5.50 13.97 5.48
CA ASP A 218 4.88 12.84 6.18
C ASP A 218 3.64 12.32 5.45
N SER A 219 2.82 13.22 4.88
CA SER A 219 1.65 12.84 4.08
C SER A 219 2.07 12.12 2.79
N VAL A 220 3.07 12.61 2.07
CA VAL A 220 3.64 11.95 0.89
C VAL A 220 4.23 10.59 1.26
N ARG A 221 5.02 10.52 2.33
CA ARG A 221 5.58 9.27 2.85
C ARG A 221 4.50 8.24 3.15
N ARG A 222 3.38 8.69 3.75
CA ARG A 222 2.23 7.80 4.02
C ARG A 222 1.60 7.27 2.73
N VAL A 223 1.44 8.11 1.72
CA VAL A 223 0.86 7.68 0.43
C VAL A 223 1.78 6.65 -0.25
N ILE A 224 3.08 6.97 -0.41
CA ILE A 224 4.03 6.10 -1.11
C ILE A 224 4.34 4.84 -0.29
N GLY A 225 4.48 4.97 1.03
CA GLY A 225 4.84 3.88 1.95
C GLY A 225 3.69 2.92 2.30
N ARG A 226 2.50 3.07 1.70
CA ARG A 226 1.35 2.18 1.91
C ARG A 226 1.40 0.90 1.06
N GLY A 227 2.31 0.82 0.10
CA GLY A 227 2.40 -0.27 -0.87
C GLY A 227 2.96 -1.60 -0.32
N LYS A 228 2.61 -2.00 0.93
CA LYS A 228 3.00 -3.32 1.45
C LYS A 228 2.15 -4.41 0.81
N SER A 229 2.81 -5.45 0.29
CA SER A 229 2.12 -6.63 -0.23
C SER A 229 1.85 -7.68 0.84
N PHE A 230 0.78 -8.43 0.62
CA PHE A 230 0.34 -9.51 1.50
C PHE A 230 0.08 -10.77 0.66
N ASN A 231 0.82 -11.80 0.95
CA ASN A 231 0.58 -13.16 0.47
C ASN A 231 0.27 -14.04 1.69
N ILE A 232 -1.00 -14.13 2.04
CA ILE A 232 -1.45 -14.81 3.25
C ILE A 232 -1.30 -16.32 3.11
N LEU A 233 -0.43 -16.90 3.94
CA LEU A 233 -0.18 -18.32 4.02
C LEU A 233 -0.93 -18.90 5.24
N PRO A 234 -1.88 -19.83 5.06
CA PRO A 234 -2.64 -20.41 6.17
C PRO A 234 -1.76 -21.02 7.26
N GLU A 235 -0.67 -21.64 6.88
CA GLU A 235 0.32 -22.22 7.81
C GLU A 235 0.97 -21.19 8.72
N ARG A 236 1.17 -19.96 8.24
CA ARG A 236 1.71 -18.84 9.03
C ARG A 236 0.64 -18.20 9.89
N ALA A 237 -0.55 -17.98 9.31
CA ALA A 237 -1.67 -17.38 10.01
C ALA A 237 -2.20 -18.22 11.18
N ARG A 238 -2.10 -19.57 11.11
CA ARG A 238 -2.54 -20.46 12.19
C ARG A 238 -1.58 -20.54 13.37
N ASN A 239 -0.35 -20.05 13.24
CA ASN A 239 0.64 -20.10 14.32
C ASN A 239 0.18 -19.22 15.50
N ALA A 240 0.37 -19.73 16.69
CA ALA A 240 0.08 -18.98 17.90
C ALA A 240 1.09 -17.83 18.06
N ASP A 241 0.58 -16.63 18.24
CA ASP A 241 1.41 -15.46 18.49
C ASP A 241 1.76 -15.33 19.97
N HIS A 242 2.96 -14.83 20.25
CA HIS A 242 3.36 -14.49 21.61
C HIS A 242 2.55 -13.27 22.11
N ILE A 243 2.19 -13.26 23.41
CA ILE A 243 1.35 -12.20 24.00
C ILE A 243 1.97 -10.80 23.95
N SER A 244 3.29 -10.69 23.79
CA SER A 244 4.02 -9.42 23.63
C SER A 244 4.09 -8.95 22.17
N ARG A 245 3.60 -9.75 21.20
CA ARG A 245 3.61 -9.36 19.79
C ARG A 245 2.67 -8.21 19.52
N SER A 246 3.10 -7.28 18.68
CA SER A 246 2.23 -6.23 18.15
C SER A 246 1.04 -6.87 17.42
N PRO A 247 -0.20 -6.39 17.62
CA PRO A 247 -1.40 -6.98 17.01
C PRO A 247 -1.57 -6.56 15.53
N ILE A 248 -0.52 -6.75 14.73
CA ILE A 248 -0.48 -6.42 13.30
C ILE A 248 -0.36 -7.71 12.50
N ILE A 249 -1.19 -7.83 11.45
CA ILE A 249 -1.03 -8.91 10.48
C ILE A 249 0.15 -8.58 9.57
N GLU A 250 1.10 -9.50 9.51
CA GLU A 250 2.27 -9.40 8.64
C GLU A 250 1.97 -9.85 7.22
N SER A 251 2.92 -9.62 6.31
CA SER A 251 2.77 -9.93 4.87
C SER A 251 2.48 -11.40 4.58
N ASP A 252 2.88 -12.32 5.45
CA ASP A 252 2.64 -13.76 5.33
C ASP A 252 1.40 -14.25 6.09
N GLY A 253 0.68 -13.37 6.77
CA GLY A 253 -0.51 -13.68 7.57
C GLY A 253 -0.24 -13.98 9.03
N SER A 254 1.03 -14.02 9.47
CA SER A 254 1.34 -14.16 10.90
C SER A 254 0.86 -12.92 11.67
N GLY A 255 0.54 -13.07 12.96
CA GLY A 255 -0.06 -12.01 13.77
C GLY A 255 -1.58 -12.07 13.87
N LEU A 256 -2.24 -13.07 13.25
CA LEU A 256 -3.70 -13.20 13.28
C LEU A 256 -4.25 -13.34 14.69
N SER A 257 -3.64 -14.20 15.51
CA SER A 257 -4.10 -14.45 16.89
C SER A 257 -4.03 -13.21 17.76
N SER A 258 -2.95 -12.44 17.66
CA SER A 258 -2.77 -11.18 18.40
C SER A 258 -3.72 -10.08 17.92
N ALA A 259 -3.94 -9.98 16.59
CA ALA A 259 -4.88 -9.02 16.00
C ALA A 259 -6.33 -9.30 16.42
N LEU A 260 -6.79 -10.55 16.33
CA LEU A 260 -8.12 -10.96 16.75
C LEU A 260 -8.34 -10.73 18.24
N TYR A 261 -7.36 -11.06 19.10
CA TYR A 261 -7.44 -10.79 20.54
C TYR A 261 -7.64 -9.30 20.81
N PHE A 262 -6.84 -8.46 20.18
CA PHE A 262 -6.90 -7.03 20.36
C PHE A 262 -8.24 -6.45 19.91
N LEU A 263 -8.73 -6.84 18.73
CA LEU A 263 -10.02 -6.37 18.19
C LEU A 263 -11.19 -6.81 19.09
N LYS A 264 -11.17 -8.05 19.58
CA LYS A 264 -12.19 -8.54 20.52
C LYS A 264 -12.15 -7.77 21.84
N LYS A 265 -10.95 -7.49 22.37
CA LYS A 265 -10.78 -6.68 23.58
C LYS A 265 -11.28 -5.24 23.39
N LEU A 266 -11.10 -4.67 22.19
CA LEU A 266 -11.60 -3.35 21.84
C LEU A 266 -13.14 -3.33 21.86
N ARG A 267 -13.80 -4.33 21.26
CA ARG A 267 -15.25 -4.53 21.31
C ARG A 267 -15.77 -4.60 22.73
N ASP A 268 -15.10 -5.34 23.60
CA ASP A 268 -15.51 -5.58 24.99
C ASP A 268 -15.17 -4.40 25.94
N GLY A 269 -14.86 -3.20 25.40
CA GLY A 269 -14.62 -1.97 26.16
C GLY A 269 -13.20 -1.81 26.73
N GLY A 270 -12.27 -2.65 26.30
CA GLY A 270 -10.87 -2.55 26.69
C GLY A 270 -10.18 -1.33 26.07
N HIS A 271 -9.76 -0.37 26.90
CA HIS A 271 -8.99 0.78 26.47
C HIS A 271 -7.49 0.44 26.45
N ASN A 272 -6.90 0.36 25.30
CA ASN A 272 -5.45 0.24 25.20
C ASN A 272 -4.85 1.55 24.64
N LYS A 273 -4.45 2.45 25.56
CA LYS A 273 -3.91 3.78 25.24
C LYS A 273 -2.60 3.75 24.43
N HIS A 274 -1.98 2.58 24.26
CA HIS A 274 -0.63 2.44 23.72
C HIS A 274 -0.54 2.03 22.24
N LEU A 275 -1.67 1.70 21.56
CA LEU A 275 -1.64 1.24 20.18
C LEU A 275 -2.08 2.32 19.20
N TYR A 276 -1.15 3.21 18.88
CA TYR A 276 -1.32 4.25 17.86
C TYR A 276 -1.78 3.69 16.50
N ALA A 277 -1.35 2.48 16.16
CA ALA A 277 -1.67 1.83 14.89
C ALA A 277 -3.17 1.56 14.69
N TYR A 278 -3.94 1.43 15.77
CA TYR A 278 -5.36 1.08 15.73
C TYR A 278 -6.31 2.15 16.28
N ARG A 279 -5.81 3.38 16.49
CA ARG A 279 -6.66 4.50 16.95
C ARG A 279 -7.84 4.82 16.04
N HIS A 280 -7.79 4.35 14.80
CA HIS A 280 -8.82 4.54 13.80
C HIS A 280 -9.89 3.46 13.79
N LEU A 281 -9.65 2.33 14.48
CA LEU A 281 -10.64 1.27 14.57
C LEU A 281 -11.68 1.64 15.62
N ASP A 282 -12.93 1.44 15.25
CA ASP A 282 -14.05 1.54 16.17
C ASP A 282 -14.23 0.22 16.95
N HIS A 283 -15.12 0.27 17.92
CA HIS A 283 -15.46 -0.90 18.73
C HIS A 283 -16.16 -2.01 17.90
N ASP A 284 -16.66 -1.68 16.71
CA ASP A 284 -17.41 -2.60 15.85
C ASP A 284 -16.54 -3.41 14.88
N ALA A 285 -15.23 -3.13 14.80
CA ALA A 285 -14.32 -3.81 13.87
C ALA A 285 -14.36 -5.35 13.99
N PHE A 286 -14.38 -5.88 15.21
CA PHE A 286 -14.52 -7.33 15.42
C PHE A 286 -15.88 -7.87 14.97
N ASN A 287 -16.97 -7.14 15.25
CA ASN A 287 -18.31 -7.52 14.82
C ASN A 287 -18.41 -7.52 13.29
N THR A 288 -17.79 -6.55 12.63
CA THR A 288 -17.69 -6.48 11.14
C THR A 288 -16.99 -7.72 10.59
N ILE A 289 -15.85 -8.12 11.19
CA ILE A 289 -15.14 -9.35 10.80
C ILE A 289 -16.06 -10.57 10.94
N MET A 290 -16.78 -10.70 12.05
CA MET A 290 -17.67 -11.83 12.27
C MET A 290 -18.87 -11.82 11.32
N GLN A 291 -19.46 -10.65 11.04
CA GLN A 291 -20.56 -10.52 10.07
C GLN A 291 -20.13 -10.99 8.67
N TRP A 292 -19.01 -10.53 8.17
CA TRP A 292 -18.51 -10.95 6.86
C TRP A 292 -18.09 -12.42 6.82
N THR A 293 -17.55 -12.92 7.93
CA THR A 293 -17.20 -14.33 8.04
C THR A 293 -18.44 -15.20 8.02
N ASN A 294 -19.51 -14.81 8.68
CA ASN A 294 -20.76 -15.56 8.74
C ASN A 294 -21.50 -15.62 7.38
N LEU A 295 -21.25 -14.70 6.45
CA LEU A 295 -21.80 -14.78 5.08
C LEU A 295 -21.29 -16.01 4.31
N VAL A 296 -20.09 -16.46 4.61
CA VAL A 296 -19.44 -17.60 3.90
C VAL A 296 -19.25 -18.83 4.77
N LEU A 297 -19.21 -18.65 6.09
CA LEU A 297 -19.09 -19.69 7.10
C LEU A 297 -20.22 -19.54 8.14
N PRO A 298 -21.49 -19.81 7.76
CA PRO A 298 -22.64 -19.59 8.64
C PRO A 298 -22.65 -20.49 9.89
N GLU A 299 -21.90 -21.57 9.85
CA GLU A 299 -21.69 -22.48 10.98
C GLU A 299 -20.75 -21.93 12.06
N LEU A 300 -19.92 -20.90 11.75
CA LEU A 300 -19.05 -20.27 12.73
C LEU A 300 -19.90 -19.33 13.61
N ASP A 301 -19.91 -19.56 14.90
CA ASP A 301 -20.65 -18.74 15.87
C ASP A 301 -19.81 -17.58 16.43
N ASP A 302 -18.63 -17.89 16.93
CA ASP A 302 -17.70 -16.91 17.50
C ASP A 302 -16.26 -17.42 17.39
N VAL A 303 -15.32 -16.50 17.59
CA VAL A 303 -13.91 -16.79 17.76
C VAL A 303 -13.51 -16.51 19.21
N LEU A 304 -13.14 -17.56 19.93
CA LEU A 304 -12.72 -17.47 21.33
C LEU A 304 -11.21 -17.34 21.40
N ILE A 305 -10.74 -16.22 21.96
CA ILE A 305 -9.31 -15.97 22.10
C ILE A 305 -8.99 -15.78 23.58
N THR A 306 -8.03 -16.55 24.08
CA THR A 306 -7.54 -16.48 25.46
C THR A 306 -6.02 -16.35 25.47
N GLN A 307 -5.46 -15.91 26.58
CA GLN A 307 -4.02 -15.89 26.82
C GLN A 307 -3.63 -17.11 27.66
N ASP A 308 -2.69 -17.88 27.17
CA ASP A 308 -2.00 -18.88 27.97
C ASP A 308 -0.73 -18.24 28.56
N LEU A 309 -0.81 -17.86 29.83
CA LEU A 309 0.30 -17.19 30.52
C LEU A 309 1.49 -18.11 30.79
N HIS A 310 1.29 -19.44 30.78
CA HIS A 310 2.39 -20.40 30.96
C HIS A 310 3.22 -20.54 29.69
N LEU A 311 2.56 -20.64 28.55
CA LEU A 311 3.22 -20.70 27.24
C LEU A 311 3.56 -19.30 26.67
N GLY A 312 3.00 -18.24 27.27
CA GLY A 312 3.18 -16.88 26.77
C GLY A 312 2.52 -16.60 25.42
N ASN A 313 1.51 -17.38 25.02
CA ASN A 313 0.90 -17.33 23.68
C ASN A 313 -0.60 -17.07 23.75
N TYR A 314 -1.17 -16.59 22.62
CA TYR A 314 -2.61 -16.58 22.41
C TYR A 314 -3.10 -17.96 21.98
N VAL A 315 -4.22 -18.39 22.55
CA VAL A 315 -4.94 -19.61 22.17
C VAL A 315 -6.26 -19.20 21.49
N VAL A 316 -6.43 -19.61 20.24
CA VAL A 316 -7.61 -19.29 19.43
C VAL A 316 -8.41 -20.55 19.16
N ASN A 317 -9.70 -20.51 19.49
CA ASN A 317 -10.66 -21.56 19.20
C ASN A 317 -11.84 -20.99 18.40
N LEU A 318 -12.27 -21.72 17.40
CA LEU A 318 -13.49 -21.46 16.65
C LEU A 318 -14.66 -22.14 17.34
N LEU A 319 -15.72 -21.39 17.59
CA LEU A 319 -16.97 -21.92 18.14
C LEU A 319 -17.92 -22.20 16.98
N ILE A 320 -18.27 -23.47 16.80
CA ILE A 320 -19.16 -23.93 15.72
C ILE A 320 -20.57 -24.13 16.24
N LYS A 321 -21.58 -23.60 15.54
CA LYS A 321 -23.00 -23.74 15.81
C LYS A 321 -23.42 -25.21 15.63
N LYS A 322 -23.79 -25.84 16.75
CA LYS A 322 -24.40 -27.19 16.80
C LYS A 322 -25.34 -27.24 17.98
N GLU A 323 -26.16 -28.30 18.12
CA GLU A 323 -26.99 -28.53 19.30
C GLU A 323 -26.18 -28.37 20.62
N LYS A 324 -24.94 -28.91 20.61
CA LYS A 324 -23.92 -28.60 21.63
C LYS A 324 -22.78 -27.86 20.92
N PRO A 325 -22.48 -26.58 21.30
CA PRO A 325 -21.43 -25.81 20.67
C PRO A 325 -20.09 -26.57 20.67
N LEU A 326 -19.50 -26.74 19.49
CA LEU A 326 -18.23 -27.42 19.32
C LEU A 326 -17.08 -26.39 19.26
N ARG A 327 -16.06 -26.60 20.07
CA ARG A 327 -14.82 -25.82 20.02
C ARG A 327 -13.79 -26.55 19.16
N ILE A 328 -13.29 -25.86 18.15
CA ILE A 328 -12.23 -26.35 17.26
C ILE A 328 -11.03 -25.41 17.41
N SER A 329 -9.86 -25.96 17.75
CA SER A 329 -8.62 -25.15 17.75
C SER A 329 -8.36 -24.59 16.35
N ILE A 330 -7.87 -23.35 16.24
CA ILE A 330 -7.45 -22.77 14.96
C ILE A 330 -6.38 -23.63 14.26
N GLN A 331 -5.59 -24.39 15.04
CA GLN A 331 -4.60 -25.34 14.52
C GLN A 331 -5.24 -26.46 13.67
N SER A 332 -6.49 -26.82 13.98
CA SER A 332 -7.24 -27.88 13.29
C SER A 332 -8.26 -27.33 12.28
N ALA A 333 -8.36 -26.03 12.12
CA ALA A 333 -9.26 -25.41 11.16
C ALA A 333 -8.75 -25.60 9.72
N SER A 334 -9.67 -25.58 8.74
CA SER A 334 -9.29 -25.67 7.32
C SER A 334 -8.45 -24.45 6.88
N ASP A 335 -7.57 -24.66 5.88
CA ASP A 335 -6.73 -23.58 5.33
C ASP A 335 -7.58 -22.43 4.79
N GLY A 336 -8.71 -22.75 4.13
CA GLY A 336 -9.65 -21.75 3.63
C GLY A 336 -10.25 -20.89 4.74
N THR A 337 -10.64 -21.50 5.87
CA THR A 337 -11.17 -20.78 7.04
C THR A 337 -10.13 -19.82 7.63
N ILE A 338 -8.90 -20.30 7.78
CA ILE A 338 -7.82 -19.51 8.36
C ILE A 338 -7.46 -18.36 7.45
N LYS A 339 -7.27 -18.64 6.15
CA LYS A 339 -6.95 -17.60 5.16
C LYS A 339 -8.05 -16.54 5.09
N TRP A 340 -9.32 -16.97 5.12
CA TRP A 340 -10.45 -16.06 5.13
C TRP A 340 -10.41 -15.13 6.34
N LEU A 341 -10.28 -15.67 7.55
CA LEU A 341 -10.20 -14.85 8.78
C LEU A 341 -9.03 -13.86 8.72
N ALA A 342 -7.87 -14.30 8.23
CA ALA A 342 -6.70 -13.43 8.11
C ALA A 342 -6.91 -12.31 7.08
N LEU A 343 -7.51 -12.61 5.92
CA LEU A 343 -7.82 -11.63 4.88
C LEU A 343 -8.83 -10.59 5.37
N ILE A 344 -9.93 -11.03 6.00
CA ILE A 344 -10.94 -10.10 6.48
C ILE A 344 -10.38 -9.23 7.61
N CYS A 345 -9.64 -9.83 8.54
CA CYS A 345 -8.96 -9.08 9.59
C CYS A 345 -7.99 -8.06 9.01
N LEU A 346 -7.21 -8.43 7.99
CA LEU A 346 -6.30 -7.51 7.29
C LEU A 346 -7.06 -6.35 6.62
N ILE A 347 -8.14 -6.63 5.88
CA ILE A 347 -8.94 -5.62 5.17
C ILE A 347 -9.56 -4.63 6.16
N VAL A 348 -10.11 -5.11 7.27
CA VAL A 348 -10.70 -4.25 8.31
C VAL A 348 -9.66 -3.39 9.01
N THR A 349 -8.48 -3.94 9.28
CA THR A 349 -7.43 -3.24 10.05
C THR A 349 -6.53 -2.37 9.21
N ASN A 350 -6.48 -2.58 7.88
CA ASN A 350 -5.59 -1.84 6.99
C ASN A 350 -6.31 -0.63 6.38
N ARG A 351 -5.92 0.57 6.81
CA ARG A 351 -6.34 1.83 6.15
C ARG A 351 -5.25 2.30 5.21
N GLY A 352 -5.49 2.16 3.91
CA GLY A 352 -4.58 2.71 2.90
C GLY A 352 -4.47 1.85 1.67
N MET A 353 -3.30 1.87 1.03
CA MET A 353 -3.02 1.00 -0.11
C MET A 353 -2.80 -0.43 0.41
N GLY A 354 -3.73 -1.32 0.10
CA GLY A 354 -3.58 -2.77 0.30
C GLY A 354 -3.13 -3.41 -1.01
N CYS A 355 -2.21 -4.37 -0.93
CA CYS A 355 -1.84 -5.20 -2.08
C CYS A 355 -1.96 -6.67 -1.68
N LEU A 356 -2.87 -7.40 -2.32
CA LEU A 356 -3.05 -8.84 -2.12
C LEU A 356 -2.51 -9.61 -3.31
N GLU A 357 -1.63 -10.57 -3.05
CA GLU A 357 -1.15 -11.51 -4.06
C GLU A 357 -1.94 -12.81 -3.99
N GLU A 358 -2.57 -13.16 -5.11
CA GLU A 358 -3.30 -14.42 -5.31
C GLU A 358 -4.16 -14.83 -4.08
N PRO A 359 -5.06 -13.94 -3.63
CA PRO A 359 -5.87 -14.22 -2.44
C PRO A 359 -6.80 -15.41 -2.63
N GLU A 360 -7.08 -15.79 -3.87
CA GLU A 360 -7.93 -16.94 -4.24
C GLU A 360 -7.39 -18.29 -3.77
N ASN A 361 -6.08 -18.43 -3.60
CA ASN A 361 -5.49 -19.69 -3.16
C ASN A 361 -6.11 -20.15 -1.84
N PHE A 362 -6.55 -21.40 -1.76
CA PHE A 362 -7.29 -22.02 -0.64
C PHE A 362 -8.73 -21.50 -0.43
N LEU A 363 -9.20 -20.49 -1.17
CA LEU A 363 -10.56 -19.98 -1.02
C LEU A 363 -11.55 -20.67 -1.97
N HIS A 364 -12.71 -21.07 -1.43
CA HIS A 364 -13.82 -21.51 -2.25
C HIS A 364 -14.32 -20.36 -3.16
N PRO A 365 -14.79 -20.63 -4.41
CA PRO A 365 -15.27 -19.60 -5.33
C PRO A 365 -16.25 -18.59 -4.72
N LYS A 366 -17.16 -19.03 -3.86
CA LYS A 366 -18.07 -18.15 -3.12
C LYS A 366 -17.33 -17.15 -2.22
N MET A 367 -16.23 -17.57 -1.56
CA MET A 367 -15.40 -16.67 -0.76
C MET A 367 -14.69 -15.66 -1.64
N GLN A 368 -14.22 -16.06 -2.83
CA GLN A 368 -13.54 -15.19 -3.78
C GLN A 368 -14.45 -14.04 -4.26
N SER A 369 -15.73 -14.32 -4.55
CA SER A 369 -16.69 -13.29 -4.95
C SER A 369 -16.97 -12.31 -3.81
N PHE A 370 -17.25 -12.79 -2.62
CA PHE A 370 -17.47 -11.93 -1.44
C PHE A 370 -16.27 -11.08 -1.07
N LEU A 371 -15.05 -11.58 -1.30
CA LEU A 371 -13.82 -10.83 -1.02
C LEU A 371 -13.79 -9.48 -1.73
N LEU A 372 -14.19 -9.43 -3.01
CA LEU A 372 -14.23 -8.18 -3.77
C LEU A 372 -15.26 -7.20 -3.21
N ASP A 373 -16.43 -7.68 -2.81
CA ASP A 373 -17.47 -6.82 -2.22
C ASP A 373 -17.01 -6.25 -0.88
N ILE A 374 -16.38 -7.06 -0.05
CA ILE A 374 -15.82 -6.64 1.25
C ILE A 374 -14.72 -5.58 1.07
N ILE A 375 -13.83 -5.76 0.09
CA ILE A 375 -12.82 -4.76 -0.24
C ILE A 375 -13.49 -3.45 -0.66
N ARG A 376 -14.49 -3.50 -1.55
CA ARG A 376 -15.21 -2.30 -2.01
C ARG A 376 -15.92 -1.60 -0.85
N ASP A 377 -16.60 -2.34 0.02
CA ASP A 377 -17.29 -1.79 1.20
C ASP A 377 -16.31 -1.16 2.18
N SER A 378 -15.18 -1.83 2.46
CA SER A 378 -14.14 -1.29 3.30
C SER A 378 -13.56 0.01 2.75
N MET A 379 -13.39 0.10 1.43
CA MET A 379 -12.87 1.32 0.79
C MET A 379 -13.89 2.46 0.77
N ASN A 380 -15.17 2.15 0.60
CA ASN A 380 -16.25 3.16 0.63
C ASN A 380 -16.43 3.76 2.04
N SER A 381 -16.09 3.01 3.07
CA SER A 381 -16.14 3.47 4.47
C SER A 381 -14.96 4.37 4.85
N THR A 382 -13.89 4.42 4.04
CA THR A 382 -12.75 5.30 4.26
C THR A 382 -12.96 6.63 3.56
N GLU A 383 -12.94 7.74 4.32
CA GLU A 383 -13.13 9.09 3.78
C GLU A 383 -12.04 9.49 2.76
N ASP A 384 -10.89 8.85 2.78
CA ASP A 384 -9.74 9.15 1.91
C ASP A 384 -9.69 8.31 0.63
N GLY A 385 -10.69 7.46 0.35
CA GLY A 385 -10.80 6.73 -0.92
C GLY A 385 -9.55 5.95 -1.32
N GLY A 386 -9.00 5.08 -0.45
CA GLY A 386 -7.74 4.36 -0.65
C GLY A 386 -7.65 3.60 -1.99
N ILE A 387 -6.45 3.13 -2.31
CA ILE A 387 -6.18 2.25 -3.45
C ILE A 387 -6.00 0.82 -2.93
N PHE A 388 -6.72 -0.12 -3.51
CA PHE A 388 -6.52 -1.55 -3.24
C PHE A 388 -6.07 -2.27 -4.51
N LEU A 389 -4.97 -2.99 -4.40
CA LEU A 389 -4.38 -3.73 -5.50
C LEU A 389 -4.52 -5.23 -5.22
N LEU A 390 -4.94 -5.99 -6.24
CA LEU A 390 -5.11 -7.43 -6.13
C LEU A 390 -4.56 -8.08 -7.40
N SER A 391 -3.60 -9.01 -7.26
CA SER A 391 -3.19 -9.85 -8.39
C SER A 391 -3.90 -11.19 -8.35
N THR A 392 -4.35 -11.67 -9.50
CA THR A 392 -5.12 -12.92 -9.57
C THR A 392 -4.91 -13.67 -10.88
N HIS A 393 -5.09 -14.97 -10.79
CA HIS A 393 -5.29 -15.88 -11.91
C HIS A 393 -6.69 -16.52 -11.91
N SER A 394 -7.54 -16.18 -10.92
CA SER A 394 -8.87 -16.77 -10.77
C SER A 394 -9.86 -16.18 -11.76
N GLU A 395 -10.43 -17.04 -12.61
CA GLU A 395 -11.55 -16.66 -13.47
C GLU A 395 -12.75 -16.17 -12.64
N THR A 396 -12.98 -16.75 -11.47
CA THR A 396 -14.05 -16.32 -10.55
C THR A 396 -13.83 -14.84 -10.16
N ILE A 397 -12.64 -14.47 -9.68
CA ILE A 397 -12.35 -13.09 -9.32
C ILE A 397 -12.53 -12.17 -10.53
N ILE A 398 -12.02 -12.54 -11.72
CA ILE A 398 -12.14 -11.75 -12.93
C ILE A 398 -13.62 -11.56 -13.33
N ASN A 399 -14.45 -12.58 -13.17
CA ASN A 399 -15.89 -12.50 -13.48
C ASN A 399 -16.66 -11.57 -12.54
N TYR A 400 -16.18 -11.37 -11.30
CA TYR A 400 -16.80 -10.48 -10.31
C TYR A 400 -16.15 -9.08 -10.27
N CYS A 401 -15.07 -8.83 -11.03
CA CYS A 401 -14.51 -7.49 -11.15
C CYS A 401 -15.30 -6.64 -12.12
N LYS A 402 -15.24 -5.32 -11.95
CA LYS A 402 -15.76 -4.39 -12.94
C LYS A 402 -14.72 -4.17 -14.05
N PRO A 403 -15.14 -3.99 -15.32
CA PRO A 403 -14.19 -3.77 -16.41
C PRO A 403 -13.20 -2.62 -16.18
N GLU A 404 -13.62 -1.55 -15.50
CA GLU A 404 -12.76 -0.42 -15.15
C GLU A 404 -11.73 -0.71 -14.06
N GLU A 405 -11.92 -1.78 -13.26
CA GLU A 405 -10.97 -2.21 -12.22
C GLU A 405 -9.80 -3.03 -12.79
N LEU A 406 -9.92 -3.50 -14.06
CA LEU A 406 -8.98 -4.45 -14.64
C LEU A 406 -7.71 -3.78 -15.16
N LEU A 407 -6.55 -4.33 -14.79
CA LEU A 407 -5.22 -3.99 -15.28
C LEU A 407 -4.61 -5.22 -15.94
N ILE A 408 -4.40 -5.15 -17.25
CA ILE A 408 -3.88 -6.27 -18.05
C ILE A 408 -2.37 -6.10 -18.20
N PHE A 409 -1.61 -6.99 -17.59
CA PHE A 409 -0.15 -7.05 -17.67
C PHE A 409 0.27 -8.01 -18.78
N ARG A 410 1.21 -7.59 -19.60
CA ARG A 410 1.80 -8.39 -20.69
C ARG A 410 3.31 -8.18 -20.71
N PHE A 411 4.05 -9.22 -21.11
CA PHE A 411 5.47 -9.12 -21.43
C PHE A 411 5.61 -9.09 -22.95
N ASN A 412 6.21 -8.02 -23.49
CA ASN A 412 6.32 -7.80 -24.94
C ASN A 412 7.65 -8.28 -25.55
N GLY A 413 8.45 -9.03 -24.77
CA GLY A 413 9.79 -9.47 -25.17
C GLY A 413 10.91 -8.54 -24.70
N GLU A 414 10.63 -7.25 -24.49
CA GLU A 414 11.57 -6.27 -23.95
C GLU A 414 11.32 -6.00 -22.46
N GLY A 415 10.06 -5.87 -22.07
CA GLY A 415 9.68 -5.56 -20.69
C GLY A 415 8.21 -5.80 -20.41
N THR A 416 7.83 -5.54 -19.17
CA THR A 416 6.43 -5.56 -18.73
C THR A 416 5.70 -4.33 -19.23
N THR A 417 4.49 -4.52 -19.74
CA THR A 417 3.54 -3.45 -20.08
C THR A 417 2.23 -3.63 -19.32
N CYS A 418 1.51 -2.55 -19.08
CA CYS A 418 0.23 -2.56 -18.40
C CYS A 418 -0.77 -1.69 -19.15
N ASN A 419 -1.96 -2.24 -19.40
CA ASN A 419 -3.04 -1.49 -20.04
C ASN A 419 -4.37 -1.67 -19.26
N ARG A 420 -5.18 -0.63 -19.26
CA ARG A 420 -6.59 -0.74 -18.89
C ARG A 420 -7.43 -1.01 -20.14
N LEU A 421 -8.65 -1.50 -19.96
CA LEU A 421 -9.59 -1.65 -21.06
C LEU A 421 -9.90 -0.26 -21.64
N SER A 422 -9.78 -0.15 -22.97
CA SER A 422 -10.03 1.11 -23.68
C SER A 422 -11.52 1.49 -23.71
N ASN A 423 -12.41 0.49 -23.68
CA ASN A 423 -13.85 0.67 -23.70
C ASN A 423 -14.57 -0.23 -22.68
N PRO A 424 -14.48 0.07 -21.36
CA PRO A 424 -15.12 -0.72 -20.32
C PRO A 424 -16.63 -0.86 -20.50
N GLY A 425 -17.32 0.21 -20.93
CA GLY A 425 -18.76 0.21 -21.18
C GLY A 425 -19.17 -0.70 -22.35
N GLY A 426 -18.37 -0.75 -23.41
CA GLY A 426 -18.58 -1.68 -24.52
C GLY A 426 -18.45 -3.14 -24.09
N VAL A 427 -17.43 -3.45 -23.29
CA VAL A 427 -17.23 -4.79 -22.73
C VAL A 427 -18.42 -5.19 -21.83
N MET A 428 -18.90 -4.29 -20.97
CA MET A 428 -20.06 -4.55 -20.12
C MET A 428 -21.35 -4.80 -20.96
N ASN A 429 -21.55 -4.06 -22.03
CA ASN A 429 -22.68 -4.27 -22.95
C ASN A 429 -22.60 -5.66 -23.62
N GLU A 430 -21.41 -6.11 -23.98
CA GLU A 430 -21.20 -7.42 -24.59
C GLU A 430 -21.46 -8.55 -23.59
N ILE A 431 -20.96 -8.41 -22.35
CA ILE A 431 -21.25 -9.32 -21.23
C ILE A 431 -22.78 -9.46 -21.03
N ASN A 432 -23.49 -8.33 -21.00
CA ASN A 432 -24.95 -8.33 -20.81
C ASN A 432 -25.71 -8.97 -21.99
N LYS A 433 -25.21 -8.89 -23.23
CA LYS A 433 -25.82 -9.52 -24.40
C LYS A 433 -25.58 -11.01 -24.48
N THR A 434 -24.35 -11.45 -24.18
CA THR A 434 -23.93 -12.84 -24.37
C THR A 434 -24.15 -13.71 -23.14
N GLY A 435 -24.14 -13.09 -21.93
CA GLY A 435 -24.17 -13.79 -20.66
C GLY A 435 -22.82 -14.42 -20.25
N PHE A 436 -21.76 -14.25 -21.08
CA PHE A 436 -20.41 -14.68 -20.69
C PHE A 436 -19.79 -13.69 -19.73
N GLY A 437 -19.07 -14.20 -18.71
CA GLY A 437 -18.38 -13.35 -17.75
C GLY A 437 -17.11 -12.70 -18.34
N LEU A 438 -16.57 -11.67 -17.66
CA LEU A 438 -15.35 -10.98 -18.05
C LEU A 438 -14.14 -11.91 -18.15
N GLY A 439 -14.07 -12.95 -17.29
CA GLY A 439 -13.03 -14.00 -17.32
C GLY A 439 -13.00 -14.78 -18.62
N TYR A 440 -14.17 -15.06 -19.21
CA TYR A 440 -14.25 -15.69 -20.53
C TYR A 440 -13.57 -14.84 -21.61
N TYR A 441 -13.91 -13.55 -21.67
CA TYR A 441 -13.31 -12.64 -22.66
C TYR A 441 -11.81 -12.50 -22.43
N TYR A 442 -11.37 -12.46 -21.18
CA TYR A 442 -9.95 -12.44 -20.83
C TYR A 442 -9.23 -13.70 -21.31
N ALA A 443 -9.78 -14.89 -21.02
CA ALA A 443 -9.21 -16.17 -21.44
C ALA A 443 -9.17 -16.34 -22.97
N ALA A 444 -10.16 -15.79 -23.67
CA ALA A 444 -10.21 -15.78 -25.12
C ALA A 444 -9.29 -14.71 -25.78
N ASN A 445 -8.49 -13.97 -25.01
CA ASN A 445 -7.71 -12.80 -25.51
C ASN A 445 -8.54 -11.77 -26.25
N ALA A 446 -9.79 -11.58 -25.86
CA ALA A 446 -10.73 -10.66 -26.47
C ALA A 446 -10.82 -9.30 -25.74
N LEU A 447 -9.89 -9.03 -24.78
CA LEU A 447 -9.78 -7.80 -24.01
C LEU A 447 -8.54 -6.99 -24.37
#